data_bbd67b780441eecccfe26cde0df76bdd
#
_entry.id   bbd67b780441eecccfe26cde0df76bdd
#
_cell.length_a   1.000
_cell.length_b   1.000
_cell.length_c   1.000
_cell.angle_alpha   90.00
_cell.angle_beta   90.00
_cell.angle_gamma   90.00
#
_symmetry.space_group_name_H-M   'P 1'
#
loop_
_entity.id
_entity.type
_entity.pdbx_description
1 polymer ?
#
loop_
_entity_poly.entity_id
_entity_poly.type
_entity_poly.pdbx_seq_one_letter_code
_entity_poly.pdbx_strand_id
1 'polypeptide(L)'
;NELAHNIFEMKVKAPRVAQSALPGQFIIVRTDEQGERIPLTICDYDANEGTVTIVTQIVGISSQKICDLNVGDCFADFAGPLGQPSEMVNEDIEELKKKRFLFVAGGVGTAPVYPQVKWLAERGIEADVIIGAKTKDLFTYVEPMRKVGNVYLCTDDGSEGFHGMVT
;
A
#
# COMPACT_ATOMS: atom_id res chain seq x y z
N ASN A 1 12.46 4.01 4.74
CA ASN A 1 12.98 2.73 4.23
C ASN A 1 12.80 2.67 2.71
N GLU A 2 13.88 2.47 1.95
CA GLU A 2 13.79 2.24 0.50
C GLU A 2 13.42 0.78 0.25
N LEU A 3 12.32 0.56 -0.47
CA LEU A 3 11.81 -0.78 -0.80
C LEU A 3 12.40 -1.30 -2.13
N ALA A 4 12.54 -0.40 -3.10
CA ALA A 4 13.13 -0.62 -4.41
C ALA A 4 13.62 0.73 -4.95
N HIS A 5 14.32 0.73 -6.07
CA HIS A 5 14.86 1.97 -6.64
C HIS A 5 13.78 3.05 -6.80
N ASN A 6 13.98 4.18 -6.12
CA ASN A 6 13.05 5.32 -6.05
C ASN A 6 11.66 5.03 -5.44
N ILE A 7 11.50 3.93 -4.70
CA ILE A 7 10.25 3.59 -4.00
C ILE A 7 10.54 3.52 -2.50
N PHE A 8 9.89 4.38 -1.73
CA PHE A 8 10.12 4.56 -0.30
C PHE A 8 8.87 4.28 0.52
N GLU A 9 9.06 3.55 1.60
CA GLU A 9 8.05 3.34 2.63
C GLU A 9 8.30 4.29 3.80
N MET A 10 7.24 4.87 4.32
CA MET A 10 7.27 5.76 5.46
C MET A 10 6.15 5.43 6.44
N LYS A 11 6.51 5.26 7.72
CA LYS A 11 5.54 5.10 8.80
C LYS A 11 5.35 6.44 9.51
N VAL A 12 4.14 6.96 9.52
CA VAL A 12 3.79 8.29 10.04
C VAL A 12 2.92 8.15 11.29
N LYS A 13 3.27 8.87 12.35
CA LYS A 13 2.45 8.95 13.57
C LYS A 13 1.22 9.84 13.30
N ALA A 14 0.07 9.21 13.12
CA ALA A 14 -1.20 9.87 12.81
C ALA A 14 -2.37 9.14 13.48
N PRO A 15 -2.49 9.20 14.84
CA PRO A 15 -3.40 8.32 15.58
C PRO A 15 -4.87 8.47 15.20
N ARG A 16 -5.34 9.69 14.88
CA ARG A 16 -6.72 9.92 14.45
C ARG A 16 -7.03 9.26 13.11
N VAL A 17 -6.07 9.32 12.16
CA VAL A 17 -6.20 8.67 10.86
C VAL A 17 -6.13 7.14 11.02
N ALA A 18 -5.16 6.65 11.78
CA ALA A 18 -4.96 5.22 12.00
C ALA A 18 -6.18 4.52 12.63
N GLN A 19 -6.88 5.19 13.57
CA GLN A 19 -8.08 4.67 14.21
C GLN A 19 -9.30 4.57 13.30
N SER A 20 -9.33 5.34 12.22
CA SER A 20 -10.48 5.45 11.32
C SER A 20 -10.20 4.89 9.92
N ALA A 21 -8.95 4.55 9.62
CA ALA A 21 -8.53 4.06 8.31
C ALA A 21 -9.15 2.70 7.98
N LEU A 22 -9.56 2.57 6.73
CA LEU A 22 -10.08 1.34 6.14
C LEU A 22 -9.37 1.05 4.80
N PRO A 23 -9.29 -0.21 4.35
CA PRO A 23 -8.66 -0.55 3.08
C PRO A 23 -9.26 0.21 1.90
N GLY A 24 -8.42 0.66 0.98
CA GLY A 24 -8.82 1.40 -0.21
C GLY A 24 -8.88 2.92 -0.03
N GLN A 25 -8.75 3.42 1.19
CA GLN A 25 -8.72 4.85 1.46
C GLN A 25 -7.33 5.46 1.25
N PHE A 26 -7.28 6.78 1.16
CA PHE A 26 -6.06 7.56 0.96
C PHE A 26 -5.97 8.72 1.96
N ILE A 27 -4.82 9.35 1.99
CA ILE A 27 -4.58 10.60 2.71
C ILE A 27 -4.10 11.66 1.73
N ILE A 28 -4.18 12.92 2.12
CA ILE A 28 -3.51 14.03 1.43
C ILE A 28 -2.42 14.56 2.36
N VAL A 29 -1.20 14.64 1.82
CA VAL A 29 -0.04 15.20 2.54
C VAL A 29 0.45 16.45 1.87
N ARG A 30 1.08 17.32 2.68
CA ARG A 30 1.83 18.50 2.24
C ARG A 30 3.08 18.59 3.09
N THR A 31 4.25 18.70 2.48
CA THR A 31 5.54 18.69 3.19
C THR A 31 5.83 19.99 3.90
N ASP A 32 5.51 21.13 3.27
CA ASP A 32 5.76 22.49 3.76
C ASP A 32 4.61 23.41 3.39
N GLU A 33 4.58 24.65 3.91
CA GLU A 33 3.49 25.60 3.69
C GLU A 33 3.28 25.99 2.23
N GLN A 34 4.32 25.89 1.41
CA GLN A 34 4.29 26.19 -0.03
C GLN A 34 4.20 24.93 -0.89
N GLY A 35 4.24 23.75 -0.25
CA GLY A 35 4.20 22.45 -0.92
C GLY A 35 2.83 22.15 -1.53
N GLU A 36 2.85 21.32 -2.56
CA GLU A 36 1.64 20.78 -3.17
C GLU A 36 0.96 19.78 -2.23
N ARG A 37 -0.36 19.67 -2.37
CA ARG A 37 -1.16 18.62 -1.73
C ARG A 37 -1.13 17.37 -2.57
N ILE A 38 -0.49 16.32 -2.05
CA ILE A 38 -0.27 15.05 -2.76
C ILE A 38 -1.18 13.97 -2.15
N PRO A 39 -2.06 13.35 -2.94
CA PRO A 39 -2.83 12.19 -2.48
C PRO A 39 -1.93 10.95 -2.48
N LEU A 40 -1.95 10.21 -1.37
CA LEU A 40 -1.25 8.94 -1.21
C LEU A 40 -2.19 7.89 -0.62
N THR A 41 -2.21 6.71 -1.22
CA THR A 41 -3.00 5.61 -0.69
C THR A 41 -2.42 5.13 0.64
N ILE A 42 -3.29 4.81 1.58
CA ILE A 42 -2.91 4.16 2.84
C ILE A 42 -2.50 2.72 2.53
N CYS A 43 -1.24 2.38 2.79
CA CYS A 43 -0.69 1.06 2.51
C CYS A 43 -0.75 0.12 3.71
N ASP A 44 -0.76 0.67 4.92
CA ASP A 44 -1.03 -0.04 6.17
C ASP A 44 -1.39 0.95 7.27
N TYR A 45 -2.00 0.45 8.33
CA TYR A 45 -2.32 1.25 9.51
C TYR A 45 -2.38 0.37 10.76
N ASP A 46 -2.00 0.96 11.88
CA ASP A 46 -2.08 0.32 13.20
C ASP A 46 -2.75 1.29 14.18
N ALA A 47 -3.98 0.97 14.58
CA ALA A 47 -4.77 1.79 15.51
C ALA A 47 -4.16 1.82 16.92
N ASN A 48 -3.49 0.75 17.35
CA ASN A 48 -2.86 0.66 18.68
C ASN A 48 -1.59 1.50 18.74
N GLU A 49 -0.74 1.35 17.73
CA GLU A 49 0.45 2.20 17.58
C GLU A 49 0.09 3.63 17.15
N GLY A 50 -1.08 3.85 16.58
CA GLY A 50 -1.50 5.14 16.02
C GLY A 50 -0.65 5.55 14.83
N THR A 51 -0.31 4.62 13.95
CA THR A 51 0.55 4.84 12.80
C THR A 51 -0.14 4.51 11.48
N VAL A 52 0.23 5.24 10.44
CA VAL A 52 -0.18 5.01 9.05
C VAL A 52 1.07 4.83 8.21
N THR A 53 1.08 3.81 7.37
CA THR A 53 2.15 3.53 6.42
C THR A 53 1.76 4.01 5.03
N ILE A 54 2.63 4.75 4.40
CA ILE A 54 2.52 5.22 3.02
C ILE A 54 3.71 4.74 2.21
N VAL A 55 3.50 4.52 0.92
CA VAL A 55 4.56 4.21 -0.04
C VAL A 55 4.52 5.24 -1.15
N THR A 56 5.67 5.83 -1.43
CA THR A 56 5.82 6.90 -2.42
C THR A 56 6.92 6.54 -3.41
N GLN A 57 6.63 6.69 -4.69
CA GLN A 57 7.63 6.61 -5.75
C GLN A 57 8.07 8.02 -6.12
N ILE A 58 9.38 8.24 -6.24
CA ILE A 58 9.92 9.51 -6.72
C ILE A 58 9.65 9.62 -8.22
N VAL A 59 8.77 10.55 -8.58
CA VAL A 59 8.40 10.85 -9.98
C VAL A 59 8.52 12.33 -10.32
N GLY A 60 8.82 13.18 -9.31
CA GLY A 60 8.94 14.62 -9.47
C GLY A 60 9.35 15.31 -8.16
N ILE A 61 9.39 16.63 -8.17
CA ILE A 61 9.90 17.44 -7.05
C ILE A 61 9.11 17.19 -5.77
N SER A 62 7.79 17.14 -5.83
CA SER A 62 6.93 16.97 -4.65
C SER A 62 7.10 15.59 -4.01
N SER A 63 7.18 14.53 -4.82
CA SER A 63 7.46 13.17 -4.32
C SER A 63 8.90 13.03 -3.79
N GLN A 64 9.87 13.73 -4.38
CA GLN A 64 11.23 13.80 -3.85
C GLN A 64 11.23 14.43 -2.45
N LYS A 65 10.59 15.59 -2.26
CA LYS A 65 10.48 16.24 -0.95
C LYS A 65 9.85 15.35 0.12
N ILE A 66 8.85 14.52 -0.24
CA ILE A 66 8.27 13.56 0.68
C ILE A 66 9.33 12.52 1.09
N CYS A 67 10.06 11.98 0.13
CA CYS A 67 11.06 10.93 0.38
C CYS A 67 12.31 11.46 1.12
N ASP A 68 12.59 12.76 1.04
CA ASP A 68 13.70 13.42 1.74
C ASP A 68 13.43 13.67 3.24
N LEU A 69 12.19 13.49 3.71
CA LEU A 69 11.85 13.63 5.12
C LEU A 69 12.57 12.56 5.97
N ASN A 70 13.14 13.02 7.08
CA ASN A 70 13.84 12.18 8.03
C ASN A 70 12.94 11.77 9.20
N VAL A 71 13.40 10.79 9.96
CA VAL A 71 12.72 10.39 11.21
C VAL A 71 12.70 11.58 12.19
N GLY A 72 11.51 11.96 12.62
CA GLY A 72 11.27 13.10 13.48
C GLY A 72 10.77 14.36 12.76
N ASP A 73 10.85 14.38 11.43
CA ASP A 73 10.24 15.45 10.65
C ASP A 73 8.71 15.33 10.65
N CYS A 74 8.02 16.41 10.32
CA CYS A 74 6.57 16.48 10.28
C CYS A 74 6.09 16.96 8.90
N PHE A 75 4.96 16.43 8.45
CA PHE A 75 4.20 17.03 7.37
C PHE A 75 3.52 18.32 7.86
N ALA A 76 3.46 19.33 7.02
CA ALA A 76 2.65 20.53 7.30
C ALA A 76 1.15 20.21 7.33
N ASP A 77 0.70 19.33 6.43
CA ASP A 77 -0.66 18.75 6.44
C ASP A 77 -0.59 17.23 6.27
N PHE A 78 -1.42 16.51 7.05
CA PHE A 78 -1.67 15.09 6.92
C PHE A 78 -3.16 14.87 7.15
N ALA A 79 -3.95 14.90 6.08
CA ALA A 79 -5.40 14.86 6.14
C ALA A 79 -5.94 13.51 5.67
N GLY A 80 -6.80 12.90 6.47
CA GLY A 80 -7.43 11.61 6.16
C GLY A 80 -8.11 10.97 7.37
N PRO A 81 -8.61 9.73 7.21
CA PRO A 81 -8.70 9.02 5.94
C PRO A 81 -9.72 9.66 4.99
N LEU A 82 -9.46 9.59 3.71
CA LEU A 82 -10.30 10.14 2.65
C LEU A 82 -10.71 9.05 1.66
N GLY A 83 -11.75 9.34 0.88
CA GLY A 83 -12.30 8.41 -0.11
C GLY A 83 -13.18 7.34 0.52
N GLN A 84 -13.82 6.55 -0.35
CA GLN A 84 -14.63 5.41 0.07
C GLN A 84 -13.72 4.21 0.33
N PRO A 85 -13.97 3.42 1.38
CA PRO A 85 -13.27 2.15 1.55
C PRO A 85 -13.64 1.17 0.42
N SER A 86 -12.83 0.14 0.26
CA SER A 86 -13.13 -0.95 -0.68
C SER A 86 -14.50 -1.56 -0.38
N GLU A 87 -15.27 -1.88 -1.41
CA GLU A 87 -16.67 -2.34 -1.29
C GLU A 87 -16.85 -3.51 -0.31
N MET A 88 -15.87 -4.43 -0.31
CA MET A 88 -15.87 -5.61 0.57
C MET A 88 -15.98 -5.26 2.06
N VAL A 89 -15.56 -4.06 2.49
CA VAL A 89 -15.64 -3.64 3.90
C VAL A 89 -17.08 -3.53 4.38
N ASN A 90 -18.01 -3.27 3.48
CA ASN A 90 -19.43 -3.10 3.75
C ASN A 90 -20.26 -4.37 3.51
N GLU A 91 -19.63 -5.45 3.03
CA GLU A 91 -20.33 -6.72 2.78
C GLU A 91 -20.36 -7.61 4.02
N ASP A 92 -21.32 -8.52 4.05
CA ASP A 92 -21.39 -9.55 5.09
C ASP A 92 -20.22 -10.52 4.99
N ILE A 93 -19.58 -10.80 6.12
CA ILE A 93 -18.37 -11.64 6.17
C ILE A 93 -18.64 -13.08 5.70
N GLU A 94 -19.81 -13.64 6.03
CA GLU A 94 -20.15 -15.00 5.61
C GLU A 94 -20.44 -15.08 4.10
N GLU A 95 -20.90 -14.00 3.50
CA GLU A 95 -21.02 -13.92 2.04
C GLU A 95 -19.65 -13.74 1.37
N LEU A 96 -18.73 -12.95 1.97
CA LEU A 96 -17.36 -12.82 1.49
C LEU A 96 -16.61 -14.16 1.52
N LYS A 97 -16.80 -14.97 2.56
CA LYS A 97 -16.18 -16.31 2.68
C LYS A 97 -16.57 -17.27 1.56
N LYS A 98 -17.69 -17.03 0.87
CA LYS A 98 -18.13 -17.83 -0.28
C LYS A 98 -17.46 -17.40 -1.58
N LYS A 99 -16.83 -16.23 -1.61
CA LYS A 99 -16.17 -15.65 -2.79
C LYS A 99 -14.71 -16.09 -2.88
N ARG A 100 -14.16 -16.01 -4.09
CA ARG A 100 -12.73 -16.14 -4.35
C ARG A 100 -12.19 -14.76 -4.70
N PHE A 101 -11.10 -14.38 -4.07
CA PHE A 101 -10.46 -13.09 -4.29
C PHE A 101 -9.15 -13.28 -5.04
N LEU A 102 -9.00 -12.54 -6.13
CA LEU A 102 -7.76 -12.42 -6.87
C LEU A 102 -7.41 -10.94 -6.99
N PHE A 103 -6.26 -10.57 -6.47
CA PHE A 103 -5.67 -9.25 -6.63
C PHE A 103 -4.54 -9.32 -7.66
N VAL A 104 -4.48 -8.32 -8.52
CA VAL A 104 -3.42 -8.18 -9.52
C VAL A 104 -2.76 -6.84 -9.31
N ALA A 105 -1.47 -6.81 -9.08
CA ALA A 105 -0.72 -5.62 -8.74
C ALA A 105 0.64 -5.59 -9.43
N GLY A 106 1.17 -4.39 -9.63
CA GLY A 106 2.50 -4.23 -10.21
C GLY A 106 3.21 -2.96 -9.73
N GLY A 107 4.51 -3.04 -9.57
CA GLY A 107 5.34 -1.93 -9.13
C GLY A 107 4.86 -1.32 -7.81
N VAL A 108 4.82 0.01 -7.72
CA VAL A 108 4.34 0.74 -6.54
C VAL A 108 2.87 0.43 -6.20
N GLY A 109 2.07 -0.01 -7.17
CA GLY A 109 0.66 -0.40 -6.98
C GLY A 109 0.47 -1.64 -6.11
N THR A 110 1.52 -2.39 -5.79
CA THR A 110 1.45 -3.53 -4.86
C THR A 110 1.15 -3.07 -3.42
N ALA A 111 1.72 -1.95 -3.00
CA ALA A 111 1.52 -1.42 -1.66
C ALA A 111 0.04 -1.08 -1.33
N PRO A 112 -0.73 -0.40 -2.20
CA PRO A 112 -2.17 -0.16 -1.99
C PRO A 112 -3.04 -1.42 -1.92
N VAL A 113 -2.59 -2.54 -2.47
CA VAL A 113 -3.32 -3.82 -2.42
C VAL A 113 -3.15 -4.50 -1.07
N TYR A 114 -1.99 -4.31 -0.42
CA TYR A 114 -1.66 -4.96 0.85
C TYR A 114 -2.73 -4.81 1.95
N PRO A 115 -3.24 -3.61 2.27
CA PRO A 115 -4.24 -3.46 3.34
C PRO A 115 -5.55 -4.18 3.03
N GLN A 116 -5.88 -4.39 1.76
CA GLN A 116 -7.08 -5.12 1.35
C GLN A 116 -6.93 -6.62 1.60
N VAL A 117 -5.80 -7.19 1.20
CA VAL A 117 -5.48 -8.61 1.44
C VAL A 117 -5.34 -8.90 2.94
N LYS A 118 -4.65 -8.01 3.68
CA LYS A 118 -4.52 -8.08 5.14
C LYS A 118 -5.88 -8.07 5.83
N TRP A 119 -6.77 -7.19 5.41
CA TRP A 119 -8.12 -7.08 5.98
C TRP A 119 -8.95 -8.36 5.78
N LEU A 120 -8.84 -9.02 4.63
CA LEU A 120 -9.45 -10.33 4.36
C LEU A 120 -8.84 -11.42 5.24
N ALA A 121 -7.51 -11.49 5.30
CA ALA A 121 -6.79 -12.49 6.09
C ALA A 121 -7.13 -12.42 7.59
N GLU A 122 -7.25 -11.22 8.15
CA GLU A 122 -7.67 -10.99 9.54
C GLU A 122 -9.08 -11.52 9.83
N ARG A 123 -9.89 -11.76 8.79
CA ARG A 123 -11.24 -12.32 8.85
C ARG A 123 -11.32 -13.79 8.42
N GLY A 124 -10.15 -14.42 8.25
CA GLY A 124 -10.04 -15.82 7.84
C GLY A 124 -10.45 -16.08 6.39
N ILE A 125 -10.32 -15.07 5.52
CA ILE A 125 -10.61 -15.15 4.09
C ILE A 125 -9.29 -15.14 3.33
N GLU A 126 -9.03 -16.22 2.58
CA GLU A 126 -7.84 -16.32 1.74
C GLU A 126 -8.00 -15.53 0.44
N ALA A 127 -6.92 -14.93 -0.02
CA ALA A 127 -6.86 -14.24 -1.30
C ALA A 127 -5.61 -14.65 -2.07
N ASP A 128 -5.76 -14.79 -3.37
CA ASP A 128 -4.66 -14.95 -4.31
C ASP A 128 -4.18 -13.57 -4.77
N VAL A 129 -2.86 -13.40 -4.89
CA VAL A 129 -2.24 -12.13 -5.30
C VAL A 129 -1.20 -12.39 -6.37
N ILE A 130 -1.38 -11.83 -7.55
CA ILE A 130 -0.35 -11.80 -8.59
C ILE A 130 0.40 -10.48 -8.49
N ILE A 131 1.70 -10.55 -8.29
CA ILE A 131 2.58 -9.38 -8.23
C ILE A 131 3.49 -9.39 -9.45
N GLY A 132 3.40 -8.35 -10.27
CA GLY A 132 4.24 -8.16 -11.43
C GLY A 132 5.27 -7.06 -11.26
N ALA A 133 6.45 -7.25 -11.88
CA ALA A 133 7.49 -6.25 -11.97
C ALA A 133 8.25 -6.37 -13.31
N LYS A 134 8.96 -5.33 -13.71
CA LYS A 134 9.85 -5.45 -14.89
C LYS A 134 10.99 -6.41 -14.65
N THR A 135 11.59 -6.34 -13.46
CA THR A 135 12.68 -7.20 -13.00
C THR A 135 12.47 -7.55 -11.54
N LYS A 136 13.11 -8.60 -11.05
CA LYS A 136 13.02 -9.05 -9.65
C LYS A 136 13.40 -7.95 -8.62
N ASP A 137 14.33 -7.06 -8.97
CA ASP A 137 14.83 -6.02 -8.07
C ASP A 137 13.81 -4.88 -7.86
N LEU A 138 12.72 -4.87 -8.64
CA LEU A 138 11.62 -3.90 -8.53
C LEU A 138 10.41 -4.44 -7.78
N PHE A 139 10.47 -5.65 -7.27
CA PHE A 139 9.41 -6.16 -6.40
C PHE A 139 9.35 -5.39 -5.09
N THR A 140 8.14 -5.01 -4.71
CA THR A 140 7.83 -4.40 -3.42
C THR A 140 6.74 -5.19 -2.71
N TYR A 141 6.73 -5.18 -1.38
CA TYR A 141 5.70 -5.80 -0.54
C TYR A 141 5.51 -7.32 -0.70
N VAL A 142 6.43 -8.04 -1.32
CA VAL A 142 6.30 -9.50 -1.53
C VAL A 142 6.25 -10.24 -0.19
N GLU A 143 7.22 -10.00 0.71
CA GLU A 143 7.27 -10.69 1.99
C GLU A 143 6.11 -10.34 2.95
N PRO A 144 5.70 -9.07 3.09
CA PRO A 144 4.48 -8.74 3.82
C PRO A 144 3.24 -9.43 3.22
N MET A 145 3.11 -9.45 1.88
CA MET A 145 1.96 -10.03 1.20
C MET A 145 1.88 -11.56 1.38
N ARG A 146 3.02 -12.26 1.37
CA ARG A 146 3.09 -13.72 1.63
C ARG A 146 2.57 -14.12 3.01
N LYS A 147 2.58 -13.21 3.98
CA LYS A 147 2.06 -13.46 5.33
C LYS A 147 0.53 -13.39 5.40
N VAL A 148 -0.10 -12.79 4.41
CA VAL A 148 -1.54 -12.50 4.42
C VAL A 148 -2.30 -13.07 3.21
N GLY A 149 -1.59 -13.62 2.20
CA GLY A 149 -2.22 -14.19 1.00
C GLY A 149 -1.30 -15.12 0.24
N ASN A 150 -1.84 -15.79 -0.77
CA ASN A 150 -1.10 -16.66 -1.67
C ASN A 150 -0.48 -15.81 -2.78
N VAL A 151 0.84 -15.69 -2.83
CA VAL A 151 1.54 -14.80 -3.76
C VAL A 151 2.14 -15.55 -4.93
N TYR A 152 1.83 -15.07 -6.12
CA TYR A 152 2.38 -15.51 -7.39
C TYR A 152 3.15 -14.36 -8.03
N LEU A 153 4.40 -14.59 -8.40
CA LEU A 153 5.27 -13.57 -8.98
C LEU A 153 5.39 -13.73 -10.49
N CYS A 154 5.47 -12.60 -11.20
CA CYS A 154 5.84 -12.56 -12.60
C CYS A 154 6.78 -11.38 -12.89
N THR A 155 7.70 -11.58 -13.83
CA THR A 155 8.60 -10.53 -14.30
C THR A 155 8.62 -10.47 -15.83
N ASP A 156 8.70 -9.26 -16.36
CA ASP A 156 8.73 -9.05 -17.81
C ASP A 156 9.98 -9.64 -18.44
N ASP A 157 11.11 -9.64 -17.69
CA ASP A 157 12.41 -10.16 -18.14
C ASP A 157 12.66 -11.63 -17.76
N GLY A 158 11.73 -12.27 -17.03
CA GLY A 158 11.86 -13.66 -16.57
C GLY A 158 12.89 -13.85 -15.46
N SER A 159 13.33 -12.79 -14.77
CA SER A 159 14.33 -12.88 -13.71
C SER A 159 13.81 -13.55 -12.43
N GLU A 160 12.50 -13.56 -12.22
CA GLU A 160 11.84 -14.29 -11.13
C GLU A 160 10.37 -14.57 -11.45
N GLY A 161 9.89 -15.76 -11.02
CA GLY A 161 8.51 -16.19 -11.20
C GLY A 161 8.15 -16.51 -12.64
N PHE A 162 6.90 -16.25 -13.02
CA PHE A 162 6.45 -16.43 -14.40
C PHE A 162 7.04 -15.35 -15.31
N HIS A 163 7.56 -15.75 -16.47
CA HIS A 163 8.08 -14.82 -17.47
C HIS A 163 6.93 -14.24 -18.30
N GLY A 164 6.60 -13.00 -18.09
CA GLY A 164 5.54 -12.30 -18.79
C GLY A 164 4.97 -11.14 -17.98
N MET A 165 4.11 -10.37 -18.63
CA MET A 165 3.38 -9.27 -17.98
C MET A 165 2.32 -9.80 -17.02
N VAL A 166 1.96 -8.98 -16.04
CA VAL A 166 0.96 -9.31 -15.01
C VAL A 166 -0.48 -9.34 -15.55
N THR A 167 -0.70 -8.85 -16.76
CA THR A 167 -2.00 -8.82 -17.46
C THR A 167 -2.00 -9.70 -18.68
#